data_cc316f087290148dd4f3557e5b1b6417
#
_entry.id   cc316f087290148dd4f3557e5b1b6417
#
_cell.length_a   1.000
_cell.length_b   1.000
_cell.length_c   1.000
_cell.angle_alpha   90.00
_cell.angle_beta   90.00
_cell.angle_gamma   90.00
#
_symmetry.space_group_name_H-M   'P 1'
#
loop_
_entity.id
_entity.type
_entity.pdbx_description
1 polymer ?
#
loop_
_entity_poly.entity_id
_entity_poly.type
_entity_poly.pdbx_seq_one_letter_code
_entity_poly.pdbx_strand_id
1 'polypeptide(L)'
;MGTGRRFNYLVISDLHLQEADRDPAGRIFYLDQEFADFLRYYRLFQVDERKWKLIIAGDLIEFYRIPVRPSVDEKLLRSVTLTSTDRRFFPGTEPEKSVWKLDLILRSHPQLLLALARFVAEGNEIHIVRGNHDLEFFWPEVQEHFRLLIAQHHPVDASYLDMKAAVQ
;
A
#
# COMPACT_ATOMS: atom_id res chain seq x y z
N MET A 1 -29.64 11.46 -17.38
CA MET A 1 -29.21 10.07 -17.11
C MET A 1 -27.69 10.12 -16.99
N GLY A 2 -27.15 9.91 -15.79
CA GLY A 2 -25.70 9.98 -15.57
C GLY A 2 -24.99 8.85 -16.29
N THR A 3 -24.12 9.17 -17.21
CA THR A 3 -23.17 8.20 -17.83
C THR A 3 -22.09 7.89 -16.79
N GLY A 4 -22.45 7.09 -15.77
CA GLY A 4 -21.45 6.57 -14.85
C GLY A 4 -20.38 5.82 -15.65
N ARG A 5 -19.11 6.15 -15.43
CA ARG A 5 -17.98 5.41 -16.00
C ARG A 5 -18.16 3.93 -15.67
N ARG A 6 -18.26 3.09 -16.69
CA ARG A 6 -18.31 1.63 -16.48
C ARG A 6 -16.88 1.12 -16.40
N PHE A 7 -16.55 0.40 -15.33
CA PHE A 7 -15.26 -0.26 -15.14
C PHE A 7 -15.37 -1.76 -15.37
N ASN A 8 -14.27 -2.35 -15.75
CA ASN A 8 -14.01 -3.77 -15.51
C ASN A 8 -13.45 -3.92 -14.08
N TYR A 9 -13.61 -5.08 -13.48
CA TYR A 9 -13.22 -5.28 -12.08
C TYR A 9 -12.14 -6.36 -11.97
N LEU A 10 -11.12 -6.07 -11.16
CA LEU A 10 -10.14 -7.01 -10.66
C LEU A 10 -10.35 -7.12 -9.16
N VAL A 11 -10.45 -8.32 -8.65
CA VAL A 11 -10.62 -8.55 -7.20
C VAL A 11 -9.50 -9.45 -6.73
N ILE A 12 -8.77 -8.99 -5.73
CA ILE A 12 -7.68 -9.72 -5.05
C ILE A 12 -7.83 -9.54 -3.55
N SER A 13 -7.17 -10.37 -2.75
CA SER A 13 -7.10 -10.28 -1.30
C SER A 13 -5.80 -10.89 -0.77
N ASP A 14 -5.57 -10.77 0.52
CA ASP A 14 -4.57 -11.54 1.28
C ASP A 14 -3.14 -11.39 0.74
N LEU A 15 -2.72 -10.17 0.44
CA LEU A 15 -1.34 -9.88 0.02
C LEU A 15 -0.35 -9.89 1.20
N HIS A 16 -0.82 -9.54 2.41
CA HIS A 16 -0.05 -9.52 3.65
C HIS A 16 1.34 -8.90 3.50
N LEU A 17 1.40 -7.69 2.92
CA LEU A 17 2.65 -6.96 2.77
C LEU A 17 3.24 -6.67 4.14
N GLN A 18 4.49 -7.03 4.34
CA GLN A 18 5.20 -6.84 5.60
C GLN A 18 6.60 -6.27 5.37
N GLU A 19 7.25 -5.81 6.45
CA GLU A 19 8.66 -5.42 6.36
C GLU A 19 9.49 -6.57 5.79
N ALA A 20 10.46 -6.23 4.94
CA ALA A 20 11.34 -7.20 4.30
C ALA A 20 11.95 -8.19 5.30
N ASP A 21 11.50 -9.42 5.26
CA ASP A 21 12.20 -10.51 5.91
C ASP A 21 13.21 -11.11 4.94
N ARG A 22 14.44 -11.22 5.40
CA ARG A 22 15.47 -11.97 4.69
C ARG A 22 15.47 -13.39 5.22
N ASP A 23 15.45 -14.36 4.31
CA ASP A 23 15.71 -15.73 4.69
C ASP A 23 17.15 -15.87 5.26
N PRO A 24 17.52 -17.00 5.87
CA PRO A 24 18.87 -17.23 6.38
C PRO A 24 19.98 -17.09 5.33
N ALA A 25 19.65 -17.18 4.04
CA ALA A 25 20.56 -16.95 2.93
C ALA A 25 20.56 -15.48 2.46
N GLY A 26 19.84 -14.58 3.13
CA GLY A 26 19.76 -13.16 2.80
C GLY A 26 18.88 -12.81 1.61
N ARG A 27 18.07 -13.74 1.12
CA ARG A 27 17.16 -13.51 0.01
C ARG A 27 15.88 -12.83 0.53
N ILE A 28 15.36 -11.91 -0.26
CA ILE A 28 14.12 -11.20 0.01
C ILE A 28 13.04 -11.84 -0.85
N PHE A 29 11.99 -12.33 -0.21
CA PHE A 29 10.83 -12.87 -0.91
C PHE A 29 9.73 -11.83 -0.93
N TYR A 30 9.45 -11.29 -2.11
CA TYR A 30 8.32 -10.42 -2.34
C TYR A 30 7.53 -10.89 -3.55
N LEU A 31 6.25 -10.78 -3.46
CA LEU A 31 5.36 -10.90 -4.61
C LEU A 31 5.29 -9.60 -5.42
N ASP A 32 6.19 -8.65 -5.17
CA ASP A 32 6.16 -7.33 -5.80
C ASP A 32 6.26 -7.41 -7.31
N GLN A 33 7.13 -8.28 -7.83
CA GLN A 33 7.32 -8.41 -9.26
C GLN A 33 6.11 -9.06 -9.92
N GLU A 34 5.60 -10.13 -9.33
CA GLU A 34 4.42 -10.84 -9.82
C GLU A 34 3.19 -9.93 -9.79
N PHE A 35 3.04 -9.15 -8.71
CA PHE A 35 1.96 -8.18 -8.61
C PHE A 35 2.12 -7.03 -9.61
N ALA A 36 3.33 -6.53 -9.79
CA ALA A 36 3.62 -5.50 -10.79
C ALA A 36 3.35 -6.00 -12.22
N ASP A 37 3.70 -7.24 -12.53
CA ASP A 37 3.43 -7.87 -13.82
C ASP A 37 1.92 -8.12 -14.03
N PHE A 38 1.21 -8.52 -12.99
CA PHE A 38 -0.25 -8.62 -13.00
C PHE A 38 -0.91 -7.27 -13.34
N LEU A 39 -0.56 -6.21 -12.63
CA LEU A 39 -1.10 -4.87 -12.90
C LEU A 39 -0.69 -4.36 -14.29
N ARG A 40 0.54 -4.62 -14.73
CA ARG A 40 1.02 -4.28 -16.06
C ARG A 40 0.19 -4.96 -17.15
N TYR A 41 -0.14 -6.24 -16.98
CA TYR A 41 -0.97 -6.97 -17.93
C TYR A 41 -2.32 -6.28 -18.11
N TYR A 42 -3.07 -6.07 -17.03
CA TYR A 42 -4.40 -5.45 -17.11
C TYR A 42 -4.37 -3.98 -17.52
N ARG A 43 -3.31 -3.27 -17.22
CA ARG A 43 -3.08 -1.92 -17.71
C ARG A 43 -2.99 -1.84 -19.23
N LEU A 44 -2.34 -2.83 -19.85
CA LEU A 44 -2.16 -2.93 -21.30
C LEU A 44 -3.37 -3.56 -22.03
N PHE A 45 -4.10 -4.43 -21.37
CA PHE A 45 -5.21 -5.16 -21.94
C PHE A 45 -6.54 -4.74 -21.31
N GLN A 46 -7.27 -3.90 -22.04
CA GLN A 46 -8.62 -3.48 -21.64
C GLN A 46 -9.66 -4.36 -22.35
N VAL A 47 -10.72 -4.73 -21.62
CA VAL A 47 -11.90 -5.40 -22.18
C VAL A 47 -12.95 -4.32 -22.45
N ASP A 48 -13.55 -4.33 -23.63
CA ASP A 48 -14.57 -3.37 -24.09
C ASP A 48 -14.11 -1.89 -23.93
N GLU A 49 -12.81 -1.60 -24.11
CA GLU A 49 -12.22 -0.26 -23.95
C GLU A 49 -12.48 0.38 -22.57
N ARG A 50 -12.81 -0.43 -21.56
CA ARG A 50 -13.11 0.05 -20.21
C ARG A 50 -11.86 0.02 -19.34
N LYS A 51 -11.75 1.03 -18.48
CA LYS A 51 -10.74 1.06 -17.41
C LYS A 51 -11.04 0.00 -16.36
N TRP A 52 -10.03 -0.32 -15.58
CA TRP A 52 -10.12 -1.29 -14.50
C TRP A 52 -10.33 -0.62 -13.16
N LYS A 53 -11.12 -1.24 -12.31
CA LYS A 53 -11.17 -0.97 -10.88
C LYS A 53 -10.59 -2.17 -10.15
N LEU A 54 -9.44 -1.99 -9.53
CA LEU A 54 -8.83 -2.97 -8.66
C LEU A 54 -9.50 -2.88 -7.28
N ILE A 55 -10.09 -3.97 -6.84
CA ILE A 55 -10.64 -4.13 -5.49
C ILE A 55 -9.69 -5.02 -4.71
N ILE A 56 -9.09 -4.50 -3.66
CA ILE A 56 -8.30 -5.26 -2.71
C ILE A 56 -9.22 -5.58 -1.54
N ALA A 57 -9.67 -6.82 -1.47
CA ALA A 57 -10.73 -7.26 -0.57
C ALA A 57 -10.19 -7.74 0.79
N GLY A 58 -9.42 -6.87 1.44
CA GLY A 58 -8.82 -7.08 2.77
C GLY A 58 -7.41 -7.63 2.74
N ASP A 59 -6.74 -7.46 3.87
CA ASP A 59 -5.43 -8.02 4.21
C ASP A 59 -4.34 -7.65 3.19
N LEU A 60 -4.34 -6.36 2.77
CA LEU A 60 -3.28 -5.80 1.96
C LEU A 60 -1.97 -5.69 2.76
N ILE A 61 -2.06 -5.17 3.98
CA ILE A 61 -0.91 -4.87 4.84
C ILE A 61 -0.96 -5.74 6.09
N GLU A 62 0.19 -6.31 6.46
CA GLU A 62 0.35 -7.02 7.72
C GLU A 62 0.86 -6.06 8.81
N PHE A 63 -0.06 -5.43 9.56
CA PHE A 63 0.28 -4.50 10.64
C PHE A 63 0.64 -5.17 11.97
N TYR A 64 0.40 -6.46 12.10
CA TYR A 64 0.66 -7.17 13.34
C TYR A 64 2.15 -7.40 13.58
N ARG A 65 2.56 -7.25 14.84
CA ARG A 65 3.88 -7.64 15.34
C ARG A 65 5.07 -7.03 14.57
N ILE A 66 4.94 -5.79 14.14
CA ILE A 66 6.06 -5.06 13.54
C ILE A 66 7.08 -4.72 14.64
N PRO A 67 8.26 -5.34 14.66
CA PRO A 67 9.24 -5.11 15.73
C PRO A 67 9.98 -3.78 15.54
N VAL A 68 10.30 -3.12 16.66
CA VAL A 68 11.26 -2.02 16.66
C VAL A 68 12.67 -2.61 16.68
N ARG A 69 13.30 -2.67 15.52
CA ARG A 69 14.66 -3.24 15.36
C ARG A 69 15.73 -2.14 15.41
N PRO A 70 16.97 -2.43 15.85
CA PRO A 70 18.08 -1.49 15.79
C PRO A 70 18.44 -1.03 14.37
N SER A 71 18.08 -1.84 13.36
CA SER A 71 18.29 -1.55 11.93
C SER A 71 17.28 -0.57 11.33
N VAL A 72 16.25 -0.18 12.09
CA VAL A 72 15.29 0.80 11.60
C VAL A 72 15.96 2.17 11.47
N ASP A 73 15.73 2.81 10.33
CA ASP A 73 16.28 4.14 10.03
C ASP A 73 15.97 5.14 11.17
N GLU A 74 16.99 5.86 11.65
CA GLU A 74 16.84 6.83 12.73
C GLU A 74 15.80 7.91 12.42
N LYS A 75 15.68 8.33 11.15
CA LYS A 75 14.70 9.33 10.73
C LYS A 75 13.28 8.81 10.94
N LEU A 76 13.06 7.53 10.64
CA LEU A 76 11.80 6.85 10.88
C LEU A 76 11.52 6.72 12.38
N LEU A 77 12.52 6.37 13.18
CA LEU A 77 12.39 6.28 14.64
C LEU A 77 12.08 7.63 15.29
N ARG A 78 12.54 8.74 14.69
CA ARG A 78 12.25 10.11 15.17
C ARG A 78 10.88 10.62 14.75
N SER A 79 10.22 9.99 13.78
CA SER A 79 8.90 10.40 13.31
C SER A 79 7.74 9.93 14.20
N VAL A 80 8.03 9.11 15.21
CA VAL A 80 7.03 8.54 16.12
C VAL A 80 7.55 8.46 17.54
N THR A 81 6.67 8.67 18.52
CA THR A 81 6.99 8.50 19.94
C THR A 81 6.75 7.03 20.35
N LEU A 82 7.86 6.29 20.52
CA LEU A 82 7.82 4.91 20.96
C LEU A 82 8.17 4.77 22.44
N THR A 83 7.28 4.16 23.20
CA THR A 83 7.47 3.87 24.63
C THR A 83 8.37 2.62 24.83
N SER A 84 8.78 2.37 26.08
CA SER A 84 9.47 1.13 26.45
C SER A 84 8.59 -0.11 26.21
N THR A 85 7.28 0.02 26.38
CA THR A 85 6.30 -1.02 26.11
C THR A 85 6.24 -1.35 24.62
N ASP A 86 6.19 -0.33 23.74
CA ASP A 86 6.23 -0.50 22.28
C ASP A 86 7.48 -1.26 21.84
N ARG A 87 8.63 -0.91 22.41
CA ARG A 87 9.89 -1.58 22.10
C ARG A 87 9.96 -3.02 22.56
N ARG A 88 9.23 -3.38 23.62
CA ARG A 88 9.20 -4.71 24.21
C ARG A 88 8.12 -5.61 23.61
N PHE A 89 6.96 -5.05 23.29
CA PHE A 89 5.74 -5.79 22.92
C PHE A 89 5.14 -5.39 21.57
N PHE A 90 5.87 -4.66 20.74
CA PHE A 90 5.43 -4.05 19.49
C PHE A 90 4.62 -2.75 19.67
N PRO A 91 4.72 -1.83 18.69
CA PRO A 91 3.91 -0.60 18.68
C PRO A 91 2.42 -0.87 18.59
N GLY A 92 1.66 -0.07 19.30
CA GLY A 92 0.19 -0.13 19.30
C GLY A 92 -0.43 0.27 17.95
N THR A 93 -1.75 0.51 17.98
CA THR A 93 -2.57 0.78 16.79
C THR A 93 -3.01 2.23 16.69
N GLU A 94 -2.42 3.13 17.48
CA GLU A 94 -2.69 4.56 17.41
C GLU A 94 -2.29 5.13 16.03
N PRO A 95 -2.97 6.19 15.55
CA PRO A 95 -2.77 6.72 14.18
C PRO A 95 -1.29 6.95 13.82
N GLU A 96 -0.54 7.64 14.68
CA GLU A 96 0.88 7.95 14.44
C GLU A 96 1.76 6.70 14.34
N LYS A 97 1.50 5.69 15.20
CA LYS A 97 2.23 4.42 15.17
C LYS A 97 1.85 3.58 13.95
N SER A 98 0.58 3.65 13.55
CA SER A 98 0.08 2.97 12.36
C SER A 98 0.66 3.56 11.07
N VAL A 99 0.76 4.89 10.98
CA VAL A 99 1.47 5.58 9.88
C VAL A 99 2.94 5.18 9.85
N TRP A 100 3.61 5.13 11.02
CA TRP A 100 5.01 4.69 11.12
C TRP A 100 5.19 3.23 10.66
N LYS A 101 4.30 2.32 11.06
CA LYS A 101 4.31 0.92 10.61
C LYS A 101 4.14 0.82 9.10
N LEU A 102 3.19 1.58 8.55
CA LEU A 102 2.95 1.62 7.11
C LEU A 102 4.19 2.07 6.32
N ASP A 103 4.84 3.12 6.78
CA ASP A 103 6.11 3.61 6.20
C ASP A 103 7.18 2.53 6.21
N LEU A 104 7.35 1.86 7.34
CA LEU A 104 8.36 0.82 7.51
C LEU A 104 8.13 -0.35 6.54
N ILE A 105 6.88 -0.80 6.42
CA ILE A 105 6.49 -1.88 5.52
C ILE A 105 6.71 -1.47 4.06
N LEU A 106 6.11 -0.36 3.64
CA LEU A 106 6.06 0.01 2.22
C LEU A 106 7.40 0.46 1.63
N ARG A 107 8.36 0.88 2.45
CA ARG A 107 9.76 1.08 2.01
C ARG A 107 10.39 -0.19 1.45
N SER A 108 9.90 -1.34 1.85
CA SER A 108 10.36 -2.64 1.35
C SER A 108 9.73 -3.03 0.01
N HIS A 109 8.67 -2.30 -0.41
CA HIS A 109 7.86 -2.61 -1.59
C HIS A 109 7.83 -1.50 -2.66
N PRO A 110 9.00 -0.96 -3.11
CA PRO A 110 9.02 0.16 -4.04
C PRO A 110 8.45 -0.19 -5.42
N GLN A 111 8.60 -1.44 -5.87
CA GLN A 111 8.08 -1.89 -7.17
C GLN A 111 6.56 -1.99 -7.15
N LEU A 112 5.99 -2.44 -6.03
CA LEU A 112 4.54 -2.48 -5.83
C LEU A 112 3.96 -1.06 -5.84
N LEU A 113 4.56 -0.12 -5.09
CA LEU A 113 4.12 1.28 -5.08
C LEU A 113 4.18 1.90 -6.48
N LEU A 114 5.26 1.66 -7.22
CA LEU A 114 5.39 2.12 -8.60
C LEU A 114 4.34 1.50 -9.52
N ALA A 115 4.01 0.23 -9.35
CA ALA A 115 2.99 -0.46 -10.15
C ALA A 115 1.59 0.11 -9.88
N LEU A 116 1.24 0.34 -8.60
CA LEU A 116 -0.01 0.99 -8.21
C LEU A 116 -0.10 2.41 -8.77
N ALA A 117 0.97 3.20 -8.65
CA ALA A 117 1.02 4.55 -9.18
C ALA A 117 0.81 4.60 -10.70
N ARG A 118 1.47 3.72 -11.44
CA ARG A 118 1.30 3.61 -12.90
C ARG A 118 -0.10 3.15 -13.28
N PHE A 119 -0.69 2.24 -12.52
CA PHE A 119 -2.04 1.75 -12.75
C PHE A 119 -3.06 2.89 -12.66
N VAL A 120 -2.94 3.72 -11.63
CA VAL A 120 -3.82 4.87 -11.41
C VAL A 120 -3.56 5.99 -12.44
N ALA A 121 -2.30 6.24 -12.81
CA ALA A 121 -1.91 7.26 -13.79
C ALA A 121 -2.61 7.11 -15.14
N GLU A 122 -2.97 5.89 -15.49
CA GLU A 122 -3.68 5.60 -16.76
C GLU A 122 -5.21 5.65 -16.62
N GLY A 123 -5.72 6.17 -15.51
CA GLY A 123 -7.15 6.38 -15.27
C GLY A 123 -7.90 5.14 -14.77
N ASN A 124 -7.17 4.15 -14.27
CA ASN A 124 -7.74 3.05 -13.49
C ASN A 124 -7.98 3.49 -12.04
N GLU A 125 -8.75 2.74 -11.29
CA GLU A 125 -9.07 3.03 -9.89
C GLU A 125 -8.66 1.88 -8.97
N ILE A 126 -8.34 2.21 -7.72
CA ILE A 126 -8.05 1.25 -6.65
C ILE A 126 -9.04 1.46 -5.52
N HIS A 127 -9.65 0.38 -5.05
CA HIS A 127 -10.55 0.38 -3.91
C HIS A 127 -10.07 -0.64 -2.89
N ILE A 128 -9.82 -0.19 -1.67
CA ILE A 128 -9.32 -1.03 -0.58
C ILE A 128 -10.44 -1.26 0.43
N VAL A 129 -10.77 -2.51 0.63
CA VAL A 129 -11.63 -2.96 1.72
C VAL A 129 -10.74 -3.43 2.85
N ARG A 130 -11.02 -3.03 4.06
CA ARG A 130 -10.25 -3.43 5.25
C ARG A 130 -10.49 -4.90 5.57
N GLY A 131 -9.41 -5.63 5.83
CA GLY A 131 -9.44 -6.96 6.42
C GLY A 131 -9.21 -6.93 7.94
N ASN A 132 -8.91 -8.07 8.51
CA ASN A 132 -8.61 -8.17 9.93
C ASN A 132 -7.12 -7.91 10.27
N HIS A 133 -6.22 -8.00 9.29
CA HIS A 133 -4.79 -7.71 9.44
C HIS A 133 -4.42 -6.26 9.15
N ASP A 134 -5.31 -5.50 8.53
CA ASP A 134 -5.08 -4.10 8.16
C ASP A 134 -6.19 -3.16 8.66
N LEU A 135 -6.69 -3.43 9.87
CA LEU A 135 -7.68 -2.59 10.55
C LEU A 135 -7.21 -1.13 10.72
N GLU A 136 -5.92 -0.89 10.74
CA GLU A 136 -5.30 0.43 10.83
C GLU A 136 -5.71 1.36 9.69
N PHE A 137 -6.17 0.85 8.56
CA PHE A 137 -6.83 1.65 7.52
C PHE A 137 -8.17 2.27 7.97
N PHE A 138 -8.62 2.00 9.20
CA PHE A 138 -9.69 2.77 9.83
C PHE A 138 -9.30 4.25 10.02
N TRP A 139 -8.03 4.52 10.28
CA TRP A 139 -7.53 5.86 10.52
C TRP A 139 -7.40 6.66 9.23
N PRO A 140 -8.02 7.86 9.15
CA PRO A 140 -7.86 8.73 7.98
C PRO A 140 -6.40 9.08 7.66
N GLU A 141 -5.57 9.22 8.69
CA GLU A 141 -4.14 9.51 8.58
C GLU A 141 -3.38 8.39 7.86
N VAL A 142 -3.73 7.14 8.13
CA VAL A 142 -3.14 5.96 7.46
C VAL A 142 -3.57 5.91 5.99
N GLN A 143 -4.86 6.14 5.71
CA GLN A 143 -5.37 6.19 4.34
C GLN A 143 -4.71 7.31 3.52
N GLU A 144 -4.60 8.49 4.11
CA GLU A 144 -3.99 9.64 3.45
C GLU A 144 -2.50 9.41 3.20
N HIS A 145 -1.80 8.85 4.17
CA HIS A 145 -0.38 8.54 4.04
C HIS A 145 -0.13 7.47 2.96
N PHE A 146 -0.96 6.44 2.87
CA PHE A 146 -0.89 5.44 1.80
C PHE A 146 -1.06 6.09 0.41
N ARG A 147 -2.05 6.97 0.24
CA ARG A 147 -2.23 7.73 -1.01
C ARG A 147 -1.03 8.59 -1.35
N LEU A 148 -0.44 9.23 -0.34
CA LEU A 148 0.76 10.04 -0.50
C LEU A 148 1.95 9.21 -0.99
N LEU A 149 2.15 8.03 -0.42
CA LEU A 149 3.23 7.11 -0.83
C LEU A 149 3.06 6.66 -2.29
N ILE A 150 1.84 6.35 -2.73
CA ILE A 150 1.57 6.04 -4.14
C ILE A 150 1.86 7.27 -5.01
N ALA A 151 1.40 8.46 -4.61
CA ALA A 151 1.61 9.69 -5.37
C ALA A 151 3.09 10.04 -5.57
N GLN A 152 3.94 9.78 -4.56
CA GLN A 152 5.38 9.99 -4.65
C GLN A 152 6.08 9.10 -5.70
N HIS A 153 5.47 7.98 -6.07
CA HIS A 153 5.97 7.06 -7.09
C HIS A 153 5.35 7.29 -8.47
N HIS A 154 4.56 8.36 -8.63
CA HIS A 154 3.89 8.63 -9.89
C HIS A 154 4.88 9.04 -10.97
N PRO A 155 4.83 8.46 -12.18
CA PRO A 155 5.81 8.68 -13.24
C PRO A 155 5.70 10.03 -13.97
N VAL A 156 4.67 10.82 -13.71
CA VAL A 156 4.40 12.12 -14.34
C VAL A 156 3.83 13.07 -13.30
N ASP A 157 3.93 14.38 -13.49
CA ASP A 157 3.38 15.46 -12.67
C ASP A 157 1.83 15.45 -12.53
N ALA A 158 1.26 14.29 -12.20
CA ALA A 158 -0.15 14.22 -11.82
C ALA A 158 -0.35 14.87 -10.46
N SER A 159 -1.35 15.69 -10.35
CA SER A 159 -1.64 16.35 -9.09
C SER A 159 -2.01 15.29 -8.02
N TYR A 160 -1.57 15.51 -6.80
CA TYR A 160 -1.97 14.69 -5.64
C TYR A 160 -3.50 14.51 -5.53
N LEU A 161 -4.27 15.51 -5.97
CA LEU A 161 -5.74 15.49 -5.95
C LEU A 161 -6.32 14.42 -6.89
N ASP A 162 -5.70 14.23 -8.07
CA ASP A 162 -6.15 13.20 -9.02
C ASP A 162 -5.89 11.80 -8.46
N MET A 163 -4.76 11.60 -7.79
CA MET A 163 -4.41 10.35 -7.13
C MET A 163 -5.35 10.04 -5.95
N LYS A 164 -5.70 11.07 -5.16
CA LYS A 164 -6.63 10.92 -4.03
C LYS A 164 -8.01 10.45 -4.46
N ALA A 165 -8.50 10.91 -5.60
CA ALA A 165 -9.78 10.51 -6.16
C ALA A 165 -9.77 9.06 -6.68
N ALA A 166 -8.62 8.56 -7.14
CA ALA A 166 -8.48 7.25 -7.75
C ALA A 166 -8.16 6.12 -6.75
N VAL A 167 -7.69 6.44 -5.53
CA VAL A 167 -7.43 5.47 -4.46
C VAL A 167 -8.42 5.69 -3.32
N GLN A 168 -9.37 4.77 -3.17
CA GLN A 168 -10.47 4.82 -2.20
C GLN A 168 -10.40 3.66 -1.22
#